data_a6e0a32209ef8a22b0b751fe74db368e
#
_entry.id   a6e0a32209ef8a22b0b751fe74db368e
#
_cell.length_a   1.000
_cell.length_b   1.000
_cell.length_c   1.000
_cell.angle_alpha   90.00
_cell.angle_beta   90.00
_cell.angle_gamma   90.00
#
_symmetry.space_group_name_H-M   'P 1'
#
loop_
_entity.id
_entity.type
_entity.pdbx_description
1 polymer ?
#
loop_
_entity_poly.entity_id
_entity_poly.type
_entity_poly.pdbx_seq_one_letter_code
_entity_poly.pdbx_strand_id
1 'polypeptide(L)'
;GGQLGMMLCQAAKNIDISTVVYSDSIDSPAINFSEKHFIDKYDNFLKIDDFIKNCDVITFEFENIPFETLQYINSKIDVFPSPKINNIIQDRLSEKNFINNLNIPTVPFIKVNHQDDLKNLSNDFFPAILKTRRLGYDGKGQQVFQNKLDIPKINSDEYILEKKINLKQEISVVTVRYQNGTMYSYIPI
;
A
#
# COMPACT_ATOMS: atom_id res chain seq x y z
N GLY A 1 -8.07 -5.92 8.44
CA GLY A 1 -8.16 -6.70 9.69
C GLY A 1 -7.05 -6.41 10.70
N GLY A 2 -5.99 -5.68 10.32
CA GLY A 2 -4.85 -5.39 11.19
C GLY A 2 -5.12 -4.35 12.27
N GLN A 3 -4.05 -3.77 12.82
CA GLN A 3 -4.12 -2.79 13.90
C GLN A 3 -4.89 -1.52 13.48
N LEU A 4 -4.66 -1.02 12.26
CA LEU A 4 -5.41 0.13 11.75
C LEU A 4 -6.90 -0.21 11.55
N GLY A 5 -7.21 -1.42 11.09
CA GLY A 5 -8.59 -1.91 11.01
C GLY A 5 -9.28 -1.94 12.37
N MET A 6 -8.56 -2.35 13.44
CA MET A 6 -9.04 -2.28 14.81
C MET A 6 -9.37 -0.83 15.21
N MET A 7 -8.46 0.11 14.94
CA MET A 7 -8.67 1.54 15.25
C MET A 7 -9.85 2.12 14.47
N LEU A 8 -10.05 1.70 13.22
CA LEU A 8 -11.24 2.07 12.43
C LEU A 8 -12.53 1.55 13.06
N CYS A 9 -12.58 0.29 13.51
CA CYS A 9 -13.74 -0.26 14.21
C CYS A 9 -14.06 0.52 15.49
N GLN A 10 -13.03 0.87 16.27
CA GLN A 10 -13.21 1.68 17.49
C GLN A 10 -13.73 3.08 17.17
N ALA A 11 -13.19 3.74 16.13
CA ALA A 11 -13.65 5.06 15.71
C ALA A 11 -15.09 5.03 15.18
N ALA A 12 -15.44 4.02 14.38
CA ALA A 12 -16.79 3.82 13.87
C ALA A 12 -17.82 3.66 14.99
N LYS A 13 -17.49 2.87 16.02
CA LYS A 13 -18.34 2.70 17.19
C LYS A 13 -18.66 4.01 17.92
N ASN A 14 -17.71 4.95 17.97
CA ASN A 14 -17.91 6.26 18.62
C ASN A 14 -18.90 7.18 17.88
N ILE A 15 -19.26 6.82 16.65
CA ILE A 15 -20.23 7.56 15.81
C ILE A 15 -21.39 6.66 15.36
N ASP A 16 -21.66 5.60 16.13
CA ASP A 16 -22.76 4.65 15.93
C ASP A 16 -22.78 3.99 14.54
N ILE A 17 -21.59 3.73 13.95
CA ILE A 17 -21.45 2.96 12.72
C ILE A 17 -21.09 1.51 13.06
N SER A 18 -21.95 0.59 12.61
CA SER A 18 -21.72 -0.85 12.70
C SER A 18 -20.58 -1.29 11.78
N THR A 19 -19.72 -2.18 12.26
CA THR A 19 -18.56 -2.65 11.50
C THR A 19 -18.58 -4.15 11.26
N VAL A 20 -18.27 -4.53 10.02
CA VAL A 20 -18.08 -5.92 9.59
C VAL A 20 -16.67 -6.06 9.04
N VAL A 21 -15.90 -7.01 9.54
CA VAL A 21 -14.49 -7.21 9.14
C VAL A 21 -14.35 -8.47 8.30
N TYR A 22 -13.61 -8.36 7.20
CA TYR A 22 -13.06 -9.51 6.46
C TYR A 22 -11.55 -9.58 6.66
N SER A 23 -11.04 -10.73 6.99
CA SER A 23 -9.60 -10.97 7.17
C SER A 23 -9.19 -12.36 6.72
N ASP A 24 -7.94 -12.51 6.32
CA ASP A 24 -7.33 -13.81 6.01
C ASP A 24 -6.73 -14.52 7.24
N SER A 25 -6.81 -13.89 8.40
CA SER A 25 -6.29 -14.45 9.66
C SER A 25 -7.27 -14.28 10.81
N ILE A 26 -7.44 -15.33 11.60
CA ILE A 26 -8.21 -15.33 12.86
C ILE A 26 -7.56 -14.44 13.93
N ASP A 27 -6.24 -14.25 13.85
CA ASP A 27 -5.47 -13.47 14.82
C ASP A 27 -5.51 -11.96 14.52
N SER A 28 -6.30 -11.54 13.54
CA SER A 28 -6.44 -10.14 13.16
C SER A 28 -7.10 -9.30 14.27
N PRO A 29 -6.43 -8.26 14.78
CA PRO A 29 -6.93 -7.48 15.93
C PRO A 29 -8.33 -6.88 15.75
N ALA A 30 -8.68 -6.48 14.51
CA ALA A 30 -9.96 -5.85 14.21
C ALA A 30 -11.17 -6.76 14.45
N ILE A 31 -11.00 -8.08 14.41
CA ILE A 31 -12.06 -9.08 14.64
C ILE A 31 -12.73 -8.87 15.99
N ASN A 32 -11.94 -8.59 17.03
CA ASN A 32 -12.42 -8.42 18.39
C ASN A 32 -13.19 -7.11 18.63
N PHE A 33 -13.16 -6.20 17.66
CA PHE A 33 -13.80 -4.88 17.76
C PHE A 33 -14.92 -4.67 16.74
N SER A 34 -15.13 -5.65 15.86
CA SER A 34 -16.22 -5.66 14.88
C SER A 34 -17.45 -6.37 15.45
N GLU A 35 -18.63 -5.97 14.99
CA GLU A 35 -19.89 -6.63 15.34
C GLU A 35 -20.02 -7.99 14.63
N LYS A 36 -19.45 -8.10 13.44
CA LYS A 36 -19.43 -9.33 12.67
C LYS A 36 -18.10 -9.45 11.91
N HIS A 37 -17.65 -10.67 11.73
CA HIS A 37 -16.44 -10.91 10.94
C HIS A 37 -16.56 -12.13 10.03
N PHE A 38 -15.75 -12.12 8.98
CA PHE A 38 -15.57 -13.21 8.05
C PHE A 38 -14.08 -13.50 7.94
N ILE A 39 -13.71 -14.78 8.01
CA ILE A 39 -12.31 -15.19 7.94
C ILE A 39 -12.19 -16.18 6.80
N ASP A 40 -11.44 -15.81 5.79
CA ASP A 40 -11.07 -16.66 4.66
C ASP A 40 -10.01 -15.92 3.80
N LYS A 41 -9.42 -16.65 2.84
CA LYS A 41 -8.52 -16.05 1.86
C LYS A 41 -9.23 -15.00 1.02
N TYR A 42 -8.46 -14.00 0.55
CA TYR A 42 -8.99 -12.91 -0.29
C TYR A 42 -9.41 -13.36 -1.71
N ASP A 43 -9.14 -14.58 -2.12
CA ASP A 43 -9.59 -15.18 -3.38
C ASP A 43 -10.83 -16.07 -3.24
N ASN A 44 -11.39 -16.21 -2.05
CA ASN A 44 -12.66 -16.93 -1.84
C ASN A 44 -13.87 -16.00 -2.11
N PHE A 45 -14.24 -15.89 -3.38
CA PHE A 45 -15.34 -15.00 -3.81
C PHE A 45 -16.71 -15.37 -3.24
N LEU A 46 -16.97 -16.64 -2.92
CA LEU A 46 -18.22 -17.03 -2.25
C LEU A 46 -18.31 -16.42 -0.84
N LYS A 47 -17.21 -16.47 -0.11
CA LYS A 47 -17.15 -15.89 1.24
C LYS A 47 -17.19 -14.37 1.21
N ILE A 48 -16.58 -13.76 0.18
CA ILE A 48 -16.64 -12.32 -0.08
C ILE A 48 -18.06 -11.89 -0.39
N ASP A 49 -18.83 -12.66 -1.16
CA ASP A 49 -20.23 -12.36 -1.44
C ASP A 49 -21.09 -12.36 -0.16
N ASP A 50 -20.83 -13.29 0.75
CA ASP A 50 -21.50 -13.29 2.05
C ASP A 50 -21.11 -12.10 2.92
N PHE A 51 -19.86 -11.67 2.86
CA PHE A 51 -19.40 -10.44 3.51
C PHE A 51 -20.09 -9.21 2.94
N ILE A 52 -20.11 -9.04 1.62
CA ILE A 52 -20.74 -7.90 0.94
C ILE A 52 -22.22 -7.70 1.32
N LYS A 53 -22.98 -8.79 1.47
CA LYS A 53 -24.40 -8.75 1.86
C LYS A 53 -24.64 -8.10 3.23
N ASN A 54 -23.62 -7.92 4.04
CA ASN A 54 -23.68 -7.34 5.37
C ASN A 54 -23.09 -5.92 5.44
N CYS A 55 -22.81 -5.30 4.30
CA CYS A 55 -22.15 -4.00 4.22
C CYS A 55 -22.96 -3.04 3.36
N ASP A 56 -23.00 -1.77 3.74
CA ASP A 56 -23.54 -0.67 2.91
C ASP A 56 -22.42 -0.01 2.09
N VAL A 57 -21.19 -0.03 2.61
CA VAL A 57 -19.98 0.49 1.99
C VAL A 57 -18.76 -0.27 2.51
N ILE A 58 -17.74 -0.37 1.71
CA ILE A 58 -16.50 -1.07 2.10
C ILE A 58 -15.30 -0.12 2.05
N THR A 59 -14.47 -0.23 3.06
CA THR A 59 -13.15 0.41 3.11
C THR A 59 -12.08 -0.63 3.40
N PHE A 60 -10.82 -0.29 3.09
CA PHE A 60 -9.66 -1.11 3.44
C PHE A 60 -8.51 -0.21 3.86
N GLU A 61 -7.67 -0.74 4.72
CA GLU A 61 -6.41 -0.11 5.16
C GLU A 61 -5.19 -0.96 4.80
N PHE A 62 -5.39 -2.27 4.60
CA PHE A 62 -4.33 -3.18 4.23
C PHE A 62 -4.05 -3.12 2.73
N GLU A 63 -2.90 -2.60 2.36
CA GLU A 63 -2.55 -2.36 0.95
C GLU A 63 -2.35 -3.63 0.12
N ASN A 64 -2.06 -4.78 0.76
CA ASN A 64 -1.75 -6.03 0.05
C ASN A 64 -2.97 -6.91 -0.26
N ILE A 65 -4.20 -6.39 -0.14
CA ILE A 65 -5.38 -7.08 -0.67
C ILE A 65 -5.25 -7.16 -2.20
N PRO A 66 -5.40 -8.34 -2.82
CA PRO A 66 -5.29 -8.48 -4.28
C PRO A 66 -6.22 -7.51 -5.01
N PHE A 67 -5.70 -6.87 -6.06
CA PHE A 67 -6.47 -5.90 -6.84
C PHE A 67 -7.74 -6.50 -7.42
N GLU A 68 -7.67 -7.73 -7.91
CA GLU A 68 -8.80 -8.48 -8.47
C GLU A 68 -9.93 -8.64 -7.46
N THR A 69 -9.57 -8.88 -6.20
CA THR A 69 -10.53 -8.97 -5.09
C THR A 69 -11.24 -7.65 -4.85
N LEU A 70 -10.49 -6.57 -4.73
CA LEU A 70 -11.07 -5.23 -4.55
C LEU A 70 -11.91 -4.80 -5.76
N GLN A 71 -11.48 -5.14 -6.97
CA GLN A 71 -12.21 -4.86 -8.19
C GLN A 71 -13.54 -5.65 -8.24
N TYR A 72 -13.52 -6.92 -7.86
CA TYR A 72 -14.71 -7.75 -7.74
C TYR A 72 -15.71 -7.16 -6.73
N ILE A 73 -15.24 -6.80 -5.54
CA ILE A 73 -16.07 -6.17 -4.52
C ILE A 73 -16.66 -4.85 -5.06
N ASN A 74 -15.84 -4.01 -5.67
CA ASN A 74 -16.28 -2.71 -6.20
C ASN A 74 -17.26 -2.82 -7.38
N SER A 75 -17.36 -3.97 -8.03
CA SER A 75 -18.40 -4.23 -9.03
C SER A 75 -19.80 -4.46 -8.43
N LYS A 76 -19.90 -4.67 -7.12
CA LYS A 76 -21.13 -4.99 -6.40
C LYS A 76 -21.52 -3.96 -5.36
N ILE A 77 -20.57 -3.29 -4.75
CA ILE A 77 -20.76 -2.31 -3.69
C ILE A 77 -19.63 -1.27 -3.74
N ASP A 78 -19.90 -0.05 -3.28
CA ASP A 78 -18.91 1.01 -3.24
C ASP A 78 -17.73 0.68 -2.33
N VAL A 79 -16.51 0.84 -2.85
CA VAL A 79 -15.25 0.64 -2.13
C VAL A 79 -14.46 1.94 -2.10
N PHE A 80 -14.08 2.39 -0.91
CA PHE A 80 -13.26 3.59 -0.71
C PHE A 80 -12.02 3.27 0.15
N PRO A 81 -10.84 3.73 -0.25
CA PRO A 81 -10.49 4.41 -1.50
C PRO A 81 -10.69 3.49 -2.72
N SER A 82 -10.68 4.08 -3.93
CA SER A 82 -10.85 3.30 -5.16
C SER A 82 -9.81 2.18 -5.30
N PRO A 83 -10.21 0.96 -5.71
CA PRO A 83 -9.27 -0.14 -5.97
C PRO A 83 -8.15 0.21 -6.96
N LYS A 84 -8.39 1.13 -7.89
CA LYS A 84 -7.37 1.61 -8.84
C LYS A 84 -6.20 2.29 -8.13
N ILE A 85 -6.45 3.01 -7.03
CA ILE A 85 -5.40 3.63 -6.23
C ILE A 85 -4.56 2.55 -5.58
N ASN A 86 -5.20 1.54 -4.98
CA ASN A 86 -4.50 0.42 -4.36
C ASN A 86 -3.59 -0.31 -5.35
N ASN A 87 -4.07 -0.56 -6.57
CA ASN A 87 -3.25 -1.19 -7.62
C ASN A 87 -1.98 -0.38 -7.98
N ILE A 88 -2.06 0.94 -7.91
CA ILE A 88 -0.89 1.80 -8.16
C ILE A 88 0.10 1.71 -7.00
N ILE A 89 -0.36 1.85 -5.76
CA ILE A 89 0.52 1.91 -4.57
C ILE A 89 1.11 0.56 -4.18
N GLN A 90 0.50 -0.55 -4.59
CA GLN A 90 1.04 -1.90 -4.37
C GLN A 90 2.40 -2.14 -5.05
N ASP A 91 2.76 -1.32 -6.03
CA ASP A 91 4.00 -1.45 -6.79
C ASP A 91 4.77 -0.13 -6.78
N ARG A 92 5.91 -0.08 -6.08
CA ARG A 92 6.74 1.12 -5.93
C ARG A 92 7.13 1.77 -7.24
N LEU A 93 7.33 0.99 -8.31
CA LEU A 93 7.64 1.55 -9.62
C LEU A 93 6.43 2.26 -10.22
N SER A 94 5.26 1.64 -10.13
CA SER A 94 4.00 2.21 -10.61
C SER A 94 3.64 3.48 -9.84
N GLU A 95 3.78 3.45 -8.52
CA GLU A 95 3.54 4.60 -7.63
C GLU A 95 4.44 5.78 -7.98
N LYS A 96 5.77 5.56 -8.09
CA LYS A 96 6.71 6.63 -8.44
C LYS A 96 6.48 7.21 -9.82
N ASN A 97 6.20 6.36 -10.80
CA ASN A 97 5.84 6.82 -12.14
C ASN A 97 4.55 7.65 -12.12
N PHE A 98 3.54 7.22 -11.37
CA PHE A 98 2.30 7.96 -11.21
C PHE A 98 2.55 9.35 -10.60
N ILE A 99 3.33 9.44 -9.52
CA ILE A 99 3.66 10.70 -8.85
C ILE A 99 4.45 11.62 -9.80
N ASN A 100 5.45 11.10 -10.50
CA ASN A 100 6.24 11.88 -11.45
C ASN A 100 5.41 12.38 -12.64
N ASN A 101 4.43 11.59 -13.11
CA ASN A 101 3.50 12.01 -14.17
C ASN A 101 2.58 13.17 -13.74
N LEU A 102 2.41 13.38 -12.45
CA LEU A 102 1.74 14.54 -11.87
C LEU A 102 2.66 15.75 -11.70
N ASN A 103 3.90 15.69 -12.21
CA ASN A 103 4.96 16.69 -12.03
C ASN A 103 5.34 16.90 -10.55
N ILE A 104 5.16 15.91 -9.71
CA ILE A 104 5.62 15.90 -8.32
C ILE A 104 6.97 15.16 -8.28
N PRO A 105 8.07 15.83 -7.89
CA PRO A 105 9.38 15.19 -7.90
C PRO A 105 9.48 14.10 -6.82
N THR A 106 10.06 12.96 -7.20
CA THR A 106 10.47 11.90 -6.28
C THR A 106 12.00 11.80 -6.25
N VAL A 107 12.55 11.02 -5.31
CA VAL A 107 13.98 10.69 -5.36
C VAL A 107 14.31 10.00 -6.68
N PRO A 108 15.49 10.23 -7.28
CA PRO A 108 15.90 9.54 -8.49
C PRO A 108 15.86 8.02 -8.31
N PHE A 109 15.28 7.33 -9.26
CA PHE A 109 15.15 5.87 -9.21
C PHE A 109 15.28 5.25 -10.60
N ILE A 110 15.61 3.96 -10.62
CA ILE A 110 15.57 3.13 -11.82
C ILE A 110 14.86 1.82 -11.51
N LYS A 111 14.21 1.26 -12.53
CA LYS A 111 13.76 -0.12 -12.51
C LYS A 111 14.96 -1.03 -12.66
N VAL A 112 15.04 -2.12 -11.89
CA VAL A 112 16.10 -3.09 -11.96
C VAL A 112 15.50 -4.48 -12.22
N ASN A 113 15.68 -4.97 -13.44
CA ASN A 113 15.26 -6.30 -13.88
C ASN A 113 16.45 -7.27 -13.88
N HIS A 114 17.59 -6.75 -14.29
CA HIS A 114 18.82 -7.53 -14.47
C HIS A 114 20.02 -6.73 -13.98
N GLN A 115 21.12 -7.43 -13.73
CA GLN A 115 22.38 -6.80 -13.35
C GLN A 115 22.87 -5.76 -14.38
N ASP A 116 22.51 -5.95 -15.64
CA ASP A 116 22.90 -5.05 -16.73
C ASP A 116 22.31 -3.66 -16.61
N ASP A 117 21.15 -3.52 -15.96
CA ASP A 117 20.51 -2.22 -15.72
C ASP A 117 21.39 -1.30 -14.85
N LEU A 118 22.27 -1.89 -14.05
CA LEU A 118 23.21 -1.17 -13.20
C LEU A 118 24.47 -0.70 -13.93
N LYS A 119 24.79 -1.25 -15.12
CA LYS A 119 26.07 -1.00 -15.80
C LYS A 119 26.31 0.48 -16.11
N ASN A 120 25.26 1.17 -16.55
CA ASN A 120 25.31 2.57 -16.97
C ASN A 120 25.07 3.57 -15.84
N LEU A 121 24.88 3.10 -14.60
CA LEU A 121 24.73 4.00 -13.47
C LEU A 121 26.07 4.67 -13.13
N SER A 122 25.99 5.97 -12.99
CA SER A 122 27.10 6.80 -12.49
C SER A 122 27.37 6.52 -11.01
N ASN A 123 28.62 6.67 -10.59
CA ASN A 123 28.98 6.47 -9.17
C ASN A 123 28.34 7.50 -8.25
N ASP A 124 27.98 8.69 -8.73
CA ASP A 124 27.28 9.72 -7.96
C ASP A 124 25.81 9.38 -7.68
N PHE A 125 25.26 8.31 -8.28
CA PHE A 125 23.96 7.77 -7.88
C PHE A 125 23.99 7.11 -6.50
N PHE A 126 25.16 6.71 -6.04
CA PHE A 126 25.38 6.05 -4.76
C PHE A 126 25.76 7.04 -3.64
N PRO A 127 25.43 6.74 -2.37
CA PRO A 127 24.77 5.50 -1.91
C PRO A 127 23.33 5.39 -2.43
N ALA A 128 22.87 4.14 -2.60
CA ALA A 128 21.55 3.84 -3.14
C ALA A 128 20.84 2.77 -2.30
N ILE A 129 19.52 2.70 -2.42
CA ILE A 129 18.68 1.73 -1.73
C ILE A 129 18.00 0.85 -2.76
N LEU A 130 18.31 -0.44 -2.75
CA LEU A 130 17.59 -1.45 -3.51
C LEU A 130 16.34 -1.86 -2.73
N LYS A 131 15.18 -1.81 -3.37
CA LYS A 131 13.90 -2.14 -2.75
C LYS A 131 13.14 -3.14 -3.61
N THR A 132 12.46 -4.10 -2.97
CA THR A 132 11.44 -4.90 -3.67
C THR A 132 10.33 -3.99 -4.15
N ARG A 133 9.79 -4.25 -5.33
CA ARG A 133 8.68 -3.45 -5.88
C ARG A 133 7.39 -3.65 -5.09
N ARG A 134 7.15 -4.88 -4.61
CA ARG A 134 5.94 -5.27 -3.88
C ARG A 134 6.28 -5.86 -2.52
N LEU A 135 5.30 -5.90 -1.62
CA LEU A 135 5.34 -6.59 -0.32
C LEU A 135 6.41 -6.10 0.66
N GLY A 136 7.07 -4.99 0.40
CA GLY A 136 8.03 -4.39 1.33
C GLY A 136 7.36 -3.41 2.28
N TYR A 137 7.50 -3.61 3.59
CA TYR A 137 6.98 -2.76 4.65
C TYR A 137 7.96 -2.68 5.81
N ASP A 138 7.90 -1.64 6.61
CA ASP A 138 8.70 -1.44 7.84
C ASP A 138 10.20 -1.77 7.68
N GLY A 139 10.79 -1.32 6.58
CA GLY A 139 12.19 -1.57 6.26
C GLY A 139 12.49 -2.97 5.68
N LYS A 140 11.51 -3.86 5.61
CA LYS A 140 11.67 -5.17 4.96
C LYS A 140 11.71 -5.02 3.45
N GLY A 141 12.50 -5.87 2.79
CA GLY A 141 12.65 -5.84 1.34
C GLY A 141 13.45 -4.64 0.83
N GLN A 142 14.29 -4.01 1.68
CA GLN A 142 15.19 -2.94 1.26
C GLN A 142 16.59 -3.10 1.85
N GLN A 143 17.60 -2.68 1.09
CA GLN A 143 19.01 -2.71 1.49
C GLN A 143 19.78 -1.54 0.90
N VAL A 144 20.64 -0.93 1.70
CA VAL A 144 21.52 0.18 1.30
C VAL A 144 22.83 -0.35 0.74
N PHE A 145 23.27 0.20 -0.40
CA PHE A 145 24.55 -0.10 -1.02
C PHE A 145 25.37 1.17 -1.21
N GLN A 146 26.68 1.10 -0.95
CA GLN A 146 27.59 2.23 -1.08
C GLN A 146 28.07 2.39 -2.54
N ASN A 147 28.12 1.29 -3.30
CA ASN A 147 28.48 1.29 -4.70
C ASN A 147 27.77 0.15 -5.46
N LYS A 148 27.81 0.19 -6.79
CA LYS A 148 27.10 -0.80 -7.63
C LYS A 148 27.67 -2.22 -7.54
N LEU A 149 28.94 -2.38 -7.18
CA LEU A 149 29.58 -3.69 -7.08
C LEU A 149 29.14 -4.47 -5.85
N ASP A 150 28.62 -3.77 -4.83
CA ASP A 150 28.12 -4.39 -3.61
C ASP A 150 26.72 -5.00 -3.79
N ILE A 151 26.01 -4.65 -4.87
CA ILE A 151 24.68 -5.17 -5.15
C ILE A 151 24.80 -6.63 -5.60
N PRO A 152 24.10 -7.57 -4.92
CA PRO A 152 24.13 -8.98 -5.28
C PRO A 152 23.55 -9.19 -6.68
N LYS A 153 23.84 -10.35 -7.27
CA LYS A 153 23.31 -10.67 -8.60
C LYS A 153 21.80 -10.65 -8.63
N ILE A 154 21.25 -9.81 -9.50
CA ILE A 154 19.82 -9.65 -9.71
C ILE A 154 19.38 -10.48 -10.91
N ASN A 155 18.41 -11.36 -10.70
CA ASN A 155 17.87 -12.26 -11.72
C ASN A 155 16.34 -12.13 -11.85
N SER A 156 15.72 -11.08 -11.27
CA SER A 156 14.27 -10.87 -11.31
C SER A 156 13.96 -9.39 -11.55
N ASP A 157 12.77 -9.13 -12.09
CA ASP A 157 12.24 -7.79 -12.37
C ASP A 157 11.47 -7.16 -11.18
N GLU A 158 11.77 -7.60 -9.98
CA GLU A 158 11.02 -7.25 -8.77
C GLU A 158 11.63 -6.10 -7.97
N TYR A 159 12.59 -5.36 -8.51
CA TYR A 159 13.31 -4.34 -7.76
C TYR A 159 13.22 -2.95 -8.39
N ILE A 160 13.36 -1.94 -7.53
CA ILE A 160 13.76 -0.58 -7.88
C ILE A 160 15.03 -0.23 -7.12
N LEU A 161 15.91 0.56 -7.71
CA LEU A 161 17.04 1.17 -7.03
C LEU A 161 16.79 2.66 -6.93
N GLU A 162 16.82 3.19 -5.72
CA GLU A 162 16.61 4.59 -5.41
C GLU A 162 17.91 5.23 -4.92
N LYS A 163 18.21 6.43 -5.38
CA LYS A 163 19.30 7.22 -4.80
C LYS A 163 19.00 7.50 -3.35
N LYS A 164 19.92 7.18 -2.44
CA LYS A 164 19.78 7.54 -1.02
C LYS A 164 20.00 9.05 -0.87
N ILE A 165 19.04 9.73 -0.30
CA ILE A 165 19.14 11.15 0.04
C ILE A 165 19.27 11.32 1.55
N ASN A 166 19.88 12.41 1.97
CA ASN A 166 19.93 12.79 3.38
C ASN A 166 18.66 13.56 3.70
N LEU A 167 17.74 12.90 4.41
CA LEU A 167 16.52 13.53 4.88
C LEU A 167 16.85 14.49 6.03
N LYS A 168 16.35 15.72 5.94
CA LYS A 168 16.38 16.66 7.06
C LYS A 168 15.28 16.34 8.07
N GLN A 169 14.14 15.89 7.58
CA GLN A 169 12.95 15.62 8.37
C GLN A 169 12.02 14.69 7.58
N GLU A 170 11.32 13.84 8.26
CA GLU A 170 10.16 13.11 7.76
C GLU A 170 8.90 13.74 8.34
N ILE A 171 7.88 13.92 7.52
CA ILE A 171 6.59 14.44 7.95
C ILE A 171 5.47 13.54 7.43
N SER A 172 4.40 13.44 8.21
CA SER A 172 3.18 12.76 7.81
C SER A 172 2.01 13.73 7.83
N VAL A 173 1.17 13.66 6.80
CA VAL A 173 -0.06 14.46 6.70
C VAL A 173 -1.22 13.54 6.36
N VAL A 174 -2.16 13.40 7.30
CA VAL A 174 -3.40 12.68 7.05
C VAL A 174 -4.39 13.60 6.35
N THR A 175 -4.86 13.19 5.19
CA THR A 175 -5.81 13.97 4.39
C THR A 175 -7.02 13.14 4.04
N VAL A 176 -8.22 13.72 4.19
CA VAL A 176 -9.49 13.12 3.79
C VAL A 176 -10.05 13.90 2.61
N ARG A 177 -10.41 13.20 1.53
CA ARG A 177 -11.08 13.77 0.37
C ARG A 177 -12.47 13.16 0.22
N TYR A 178 -13.48 14.00 0.20
CA TYR A 178 -14.85 13.62 -0.05
C TYR A 178 -15.13 13.42 -1.54
N GLN A 179 -16.20 12.71 -1.88
CA GLN A 179 -16.63 12.48 -3.27
C GLN A 179 -16.92 13.79 -4.03
N ASN A 180 -17.42 14.82 -3.33
CA ASN A 180 -17.67 16.14 -3.91
C ASN A 180 -16.40 16.97 -4.15
N GLY A 181 -15.22 16.39 -3.87
CA GLY A 181 -13.91 17.03 -4.05
C GLY A 181 -13.42 17.86 -2.85
N THR A 182 -14.24 18.10 -1.84
CA THR A 182 -13.83 18.80 -0.61
C THR A 182 -12.72 18.01 0.09
N MET A 183 -11.71 18.71 0.59
CA MET A 183 -10.56 18.12 1.28
C MET A 183 -10.37 18.73 2.67
N TYR A 184 -10.00 17.87 3.61
CA TYR A 184 -9.53 18.27 4.94
C TYR A 184 -8.21 17.59 5.23
N SER A 185 -7.26 18.33 5.79
CA SER A 185 -5.96 17.81 6.22
C SER A 185 -5.75 18.08 7.69
N TYR A 186 -5.22 17.08 8.38
CA TYR A 186 -4.75 17.27 9.76
C TYR A 186 -3.42 18.02 9.77
N ILE A 187 -3.07 18.55 10.94
CA ILE A 187 -1.77 19.20 11.14
C ILE A 187 -0.66 18.16 10.89
N PRO A 188 0.37 18.51 10.11
CA PRO A 188 1.53 17.63 9.91
C PRO A 188 2.21 17.24 11.21
N ILE A 189 2.64 15.98 11.31
CA ILE A 189 3.41 15.41 12.42
C ILE A 189 4.71 14.79 11.93
#